data_42631eb86cd2620671d313ab7ac43d1a
#
_entry.id   42631eb86cd2620671d313ab7ac43d1a
#
_cell.length_a   1.000
_cell.length_b   1.000
_cell.length_c   1.000
_cell.angle_alpha   90.00
_cell.angle_beta   90.00
_cell.angle_gamma   90.00
#
_symmetry.space_group_name_H-M   'P 1'
#
loop_
_entity.id
_entity.type
_entity.pdbx_description
1 polymer ?
#
loop_
_entity_poly.entity_id
_entity_poly.type
_entity_poly.pdbx_seq_one_letter_code
_entity_poly.pdbx_strand_id
1 'polypeptide(L)'
;MERLRSQYEKLLSCKQCQSIKPVMKIKFLYIEYGHQKTYVDELTYSLATLLDHHSLVKSDVLVYTENTETYAHLPVTAVSIAKDITAYSLNGAYHFRVKPCVIKRALQEHGQDANIVFLDTDTYFKKNISRYLAQIDSQHVLMNKFEKRNPYPGEVLTSVQLPSGKTYSYDEQYSIMYNSGLVGLHASHTACLDDAIAIIDAMVNASFKAHTIEQCAVAEAFRIHQVHISEVYREVKHYWPSTDKKYMRRQLASLAESGVQPNGLPVGRIKHSWLRARLHKLPGFGT
;
A
#
# COMPACT_ATOMS: atom_id res chain seq x y z
N MET A 1 -53.78 -5.17 -27.55
CA MET A 1 -52.51 -5.93 -27.49
C MET A 1 -51.31 -5.09 -27.93
N GLU A 2 -51.42 -4.23 -28.91
CA GLU A 2 -50.31 -3.36 -29.38
C GLU A 2 -49.81 -2.32 -28.34
N ARG A 3 -50.71 -1.75 -27.53
CA ARG A 3 -50.31 -0.80 -26.47
C ARG A 3 -49.42 -1.42 -25.38
N LEU A 4 -49.60 -2.69 -25.06
CA LEU A 4 -48.77 -3.40 -24.10
C LEU A 4 -47.39 -3.75 -24.67
N ARG A 5 -47.35 -4.05 -25.96
CA ARG A 5 -46.10 -4.30 -26.70
C ARG A 5 -45.22 -3.05 -26.74
N SER A 6 -45.81 -1.88 -27.07
CA SER A 6 -45.13 -0.58 -27.12
C SER A 6 -44.62 -0.15 -25.74
N GLN A 7 -45.32 -0.45 -24.63
CA GLN A 7 -44.83 -0.18 -23.28
C GLN A 7 -43.69 -1.11 -22.88
N TYR A 8 -43.70 -2.36 -23.30
CA TYR A 8 -42.60 -3.32 -23.07
C TYR A 8 -41.36 -2.94 -23.86
N GLU A 9 -41.51 -2.48 -25.13
CA GLU A 9 -40.38 -2.01 -25.94
C GLU A 9 -39.81 -0.70 -25.40
N LYS A 10 -40.62 0.20 -24.85
CA LYS A 10 -40.14 1.39 -24.14
C LYS A 10 -39.43 1.08 -22.83
N LEU A 11 -39.81 0.03 -22.11
CA LEU A 11 -39.07 -0.45 -20.91
C LEU A 11 -37.74 -1.11 -21.28
N LEU A 12 -37.67 -1.77 -22.43
CA LEU A 12 -36.41 -2.36 -22.93
C LEU A 12 -35.46 -1.33 -23.56
N SER A 13 -36.01 -0.20 -24.06
CA SER A 13 -35.19 0.91 -24.58
C SER A 13 -34.76 1.91 -23.51
N CYS A 14 -35.12 1.70 -22.26
CA CYS A 14 -34.61 2.51 -21.14
C CYS A 14 -33.10 2.31 -21.03
N LYS A 15 -32.30 3.26 -21.57
CA LYS A 15 -30.84 3.33 -21.48
C LYS A 15 -30.30 3.43 -20.05
N GLN A 16 -31.10 3.10 -19.07
CA GLN A 16 -30.76 3.01 -17.64
C GLN A 16 -30.46 1.58 -17.15
N CYS A 17 -30.27 0.60 -18.03
CA CYS A 17 -29.38 -0.50 -17.68
C CYS A 17 -27.95 0.08 -17.65
N GLN A 18 -27.65 0.89 -16.63
CA GLN A 18 -26.30 1.08 -16.19
C GLN A 18 -25.76 -0.34 -16.00
N SER A 19 -24.85 -0.75 -16.86
CA SER A 19 -24.10 -1.99 -16.70
C SER A 19 -23.58 -1.96 -15.25
N ILE A 20 -24.11 -2.81 -14.39
CA ILE A 20 -23.57 -3.03 -13.03
C ILE A 20 -22.13 -3.46 -13.31
N LYS A 21 -21.19 -2.53 -13.22
CA LYS A 21 -19.77 -2.87 -13.31
C LYS A 21 -19.54 -3.97 -12.28
N PRO A 22 -18.99 -5.12 -12.66
CA PRO A 22 -18.69 -6.15 -11.68
C PRO A 22 -17.85 -5.51 -10.56
N VAL A 23 -18.26 -5.68 -9.33
CA VAL A 23 -17.50 -5.20 -8.18
C VAL A 23 -16.17 -5.95 -8.20
N MET A 24 -15.10 -5.24 -8.54
CA MET A 24 -13.76 -5.81 -8.54
C MET A 24 -13.43 -6.35 -7.16
N LYS A 25 -12.89 -7.56 -7.11
CA LYS A 25 -12.35 -8.12 -5.86
C LYS A 25 -11.22 -7.23 -5.34
N ILE A 26 -10.96 -7.32 -4.06
CA ILE A 26 -9.81 -6.64 -3.44
C ILE A 26 -8.82 -7.71 -2.99
N LYS A 27 -7.56 -7.53 -3.33
CA LYS A 27 -6.45 -8.27 -2.74
C LYS A 27 -5.57 -7.33 -1.94
N PHE A 28 -5.37 -7.64 -0.68
CA PHE A 28 -4.42 -6.94 0.17
C PHE A 28 -3.03 -7.55 -0.02
N LEU A 29 -2.02 -6.70 -0.14
CA LEU A 29 -0.66 -7.07 -0.45
C LEU A 29 0.29 -6.56 0.64
N TYR A 30 1.04 -7.47 1.25
CA TYR A 30 2.19 -7.15 2.08
C TYR A 30 3.48 -7.54 1.36
N ILE A 31 4.55 -6.81 1.67
CA ILE A 31 5.90 -7.13 1.22
C ILE A 31 6.78 -7.21 2.46
N GLU A 32 7.46 -8.35 2.65
CA GLU A 32 8.40 -8.56 3.73
C GLU A 32 9.68 -9.20 3.21
N TYR A 33 10.82 -8.61 3.53
CA TYR A 33 12.15 -9.10 3.19
C TYR A 33 13.18 -8.64 4.22
N GLY A 34 14.36 -9.29 4.23
CA GLY A 34 15.44 -8.98 5.15
C GLY A 34 15.40 -9.78 6.46
N HIS A 35 14.53 -10.78 6.59
CA HIS A 35 14.51 -11.81 7.65
C HIS A 35 14.49 -11.30 9.09
N GLN A 36 13.97 -10.10 9.36
CA GLN A 36 13.89 -9.56 10.71
C GLN A 36 12.59 -9.97 11.39
N LYS A 37 12.69 -10.66 12.54
CA LYS A 37 11.53 -11.04 13.35
C LYS A 37 10.55 -9.88 13.60
N THR A 38 11.07 -8.67 13.79
CA THR A 38 10.25 -7.48 14.02
C THR A 38 9.31 -7.17 12.85
N TYR A 39 9.70 -7.44 11.60
CA TYR A 39 8.83 -7.23 10.44
C TYR A 39 7.72 -8.30 10.37
N VAL A 40 8.03 -9.53 10.76
CA VAL A 40 7.04 -10.60 10.87
C VAL A 40 6.00 -10.26 11.95
N ASP A 41 6.44 -9.80 13.12
CA ASP A 41 5.55 -9.39 14.22
C ASP A 41 4.66 -8.19 13.81
N GLU A 42 5.23 -7.18 13.12
CA GLU A 42 4.52 -6.02 12.58
C GLU A 42 3.47 -6.46 11.56
N LEU A 43 3.84 -7.30 10.58
CA LEU A 43 2.92 -7.82 9.55
C LEU A 43 1.79 -8.64 10.18
N THR A 44 2.11 -9.54 11.10
CA THR A 44 1.12 -10.40 11.76
C THR A 44 0.10 -9.58 12.54
N TYR A 45 0.53 -8.51 13.19
CA TYR A 45 -0.36 -7.57 13.88
C TYR A 45 -1.21 -6.76 12.89
N SER A 46 -0.61 -6.25 11.82
CA SER A 46 -1.33 -5.54 10.75
C SER A 46 -2.43 -6.43 10.16
N LEU A 47 -2.09 -7.68 9.83
CA LEU A 47 -3.02 -8.69 9.32
C LEU A 47 -4.16 -8.94 10.32
N ALA A 48 -3.85 -9.10 11.60
CA ALA A 48 -4.87 -9.33 12.63
C ALA A 48 -5.88 -8.18 12.68
N THR A 49 -5.40 -6.91 12.63
CA THR A 49 -6.30 -5.75 12.61
C THR A 49 -7.06 -5.59 11.30
N LEU A 50 -6.48 -6.00 10.16
CA LEU A 50 -7.19 -6.05 8.88
C LEU A 50 -8.37 -7.01 8.94
N LEU A 51 -8.16 -8.23 9.46
CA LEU A 51 -9.19 -9.26 9.57
C LEU A 51 -10.29 -8.93 10.59
N ASP A 52 -10.01 -8.09 11.60
CA ASP A 52 -11.05 -7.58 12.51
C ASP A 52 -12.07 -6.69 11.80
N HIS A 53 -11.66 -6.03 10.73
CA HIS A 53 -12.49 -5.04 10.04
C HIS A 53 -13.00 -5.50 8.67
N HIS A 54 -12.45 -6.58 8.13
CA HIS A 54 -12.79 -7.11 6.81
C HIS A 54 -12.95 -8.64 6.84
N SER A 55 -14.05 -9.13 6.29
CA SER A 55 -14.29 -10.57 6.11
C SER A 55 -13.51 -11.03 4.86
N LEU A 56 -12.32 -11.58 5.07
CA LEU A 56 -11.42 -12.01 4.00
C LEU A 56 -11.15 -13.51 4.08
N VAL A 57 -10.88 -14.11 2.93
CA VAL A 57 -10.38 -15.48 2.83
C VAL A 57 -8.87 -15.46 2.52
N LYS A 58 -8.22 -16.62 2.68
CA LYS A 58 -6.75 -16.76 2.49
C LYS A 58 -6.25 -16.18 1.17
N SER A 59 -6.99 -16.35 0.09
CA SER A 59 -6.62 -15.86 -1.25
C SER A 59 -6.75 -14.33 -1.43
N ASP A 60 -7.39 -13.65 -0.48
CA ASP A 60 -7.55 -12.19 -0.54
C ASP A 60 -6.37 -11.43 0.07
N VAL A 61 -5.46 -12.15 0.76
CA VAL A 61 -4.26 -11.56 1.34
C VAL A 61 -3.02 -12.23 0.78
N LEU A 62 -2.18 -11.42 0.14
CA LEU A 62 -0.92 -11.82 -0.46
C LEU A 62 0.25 -11.34 0.39
N VAL A 63 1.25 -12.18 0.60
CA VAL A 63 2.52 -11.79 1.23
C VAL A 63 3.66 -12.15 0.29
N TYR A 64 4.26 -11.14 -0.33
CA TYR A 64 5.44 -11.32 -1.16
C TYR A 64 6.68 -11.24 -0.27
N THR A 65 7.44 -12.34 -0.21
CA THR A 65 8.54 -12.51 0.77
C THR A 65 9.69 -13.33 0.20
N GLU A 66 10.86 -13.21 0.81
CA GLU A 66 12.00 -14.09 0.52
C GLU A 66 11.81 -15.49 1.13
N ASN A 67 11.04 -15.63 2.22
CA ASN A 67 10.81 -16.89 2.92
C ASN A 67 9.32 -17.17 3.13
N THR A 68 8.72 -17.91 2.23
CA THR A 68 7.29 -18.27 2.27
C THR A 68 6.90 -19.15 3.45
N GLU A 69 7.82 -19.97 3.98
CA GLU A 69 7.56 -20.86 5.12
C GLU A 69 7.22 -20.07 6.39
N THR A 70 7.80 -18.89 6.56
CA THR A 70 7.51 -18.01 7.70
C THR A 70 6.02 -17.71 7.84
N TYR A 71 5.28 -17.70 6.73
CA TYR A 71 3.85 -17.31 6.68
C TYR A 71 2.90 -18.49 6.43
N ALA A 72 3.42 -19.73 6.35
CA ALA A 72 2.63 -20.92 6.02
C ALA A 72 1.47 -21.18 7.01
N HIS A 73 1.65 -20.78 8.27
CA HIS A 73 0.67 -20.95 9.34
C HIS A 73 -0.39 -19.82 9.40
N LEU A 74 -0.21 -18.72 8.66
CA LEU A 74 -1.13 -17.59 8.64
C LEU A 74 -2.20 -17.74 7.54
N PRO A 75 -3.35 -17.09 7.67
CA PRO A 75 -4.41 -17.12 6.65
C PRO A 75 -4.08 -16.21 5.45
N VAL A 76 -2.92 -16.42 4.82
CA VAL A 76 -2.41 -15.62 3.70
C VAL A 76 -1.87 -16.54 2.59
N THR A 77 -1.77 -16.01 1.38
CA THR A 77 -1.05 -16.64 0.26
C THR A 77 0.34 -16.03 0.18
N ALA A 78 1.35 -16.80 0.56
CA ALA A 78 2.75 -16.38 0.46
C ALA A 78 3.31 -16.63 -0.94
N VAL A 79 4.01 -15.63 -1.51
CA VAL A 79 4.60 -15.64 -2.84
C VAL A 79 6.09 -15.31 -2.74
N SER A 80 6.96 -16.12 -3.32
CA SER A 80 8.41 -15.88 -3.26
C SER A 80 8.86 -14.75 -4.19
N ILE A 81 9.71 -13.85 -3.64
CA ILE A 81 10.47 -12.83 -4.38
C ILE A 81 11.98 -13.00 -4.19
N ALA A 82 12.44 -14.10 -3.61
CA ALA A 82 13.86 -14.31 -3.29
C ALA A 82 14.79 -14.14 -4.50
N LYS A 83 14.33 -14.50 -5.69
CA LYS A 83 15.13 -14.36 -6.93
C LYS A 83 15.12 -12.93 -7.49
N ASP A 84 14.15 -12.13 -7.12
CA ASP A 84 13.89 -10.82 -7.73
C ASP A 84 14.44 -9.67 -6.88
N ILE A 85 14.67 -9.90 -5.58
CA ILE A 85 15.00 -8.86 -4.59
C ILE A 85 16.23 -8.05 -4.97
N THR A 86 17.26 -8.72 -5.49
CA THR A 86 18.51 -8.06 -5.92
C THR A 86 18.27 -7.09 -7.07
N ALA A 87 17.52 -7.51 -8.10
CA ALA A 87 17.17 -6.65 -9.23
C ALA A 87 16.20 -5.53 -8.81
N TYR A 88 15.23 -5.85 -7.96
CA TYR A 88 14.24 -4.88 -7.49
C TYR A 88 14.86 -3.80 -6.60
N SER A 89 15.92 -4.11 -5.86
CA SER A 89 16.64 -3.17 -4.98
C SER A 89 17.80 -2.42 -5.64
N LEU A 90 17.99 -2.53 -6.97
CA LEU A 90 19.17 -2.01 -7.68
C LEU A 90 20.49 -2.54 -7.08
N ASN A 91 20.58 -3.87 -6.91
CA ASN A 91 21.71 -4.52 -6.25
C ASN A 91 21.97 -4.00 -4.82
N GLY A 92 20.92 -3.63 -4.09
CA GLY A 92 20.99 -3.10 -2.74
C GLY A 92 21.21 -1.57 -2.66
N ALA A 93 21.34 -0.87 -3.78
CA ALA A 93 21.55 0.59 -3.77
C ALA A 93 20.32 1.35 -3.23
N TYR A 94 19.11 0.85 -3.48
CA TYR A 94 17.89 1.45 -2.94
C TYR A 94 16.79 0.42 -2.70
N HIS A 95 16.70 -0.07 -1.49
CA HIS A 95 15.79 -1.17 -1.14
C HIS A 95 14.29 -0.81 -1.21
N PHE A 96 13.89 0.46 -1.01
CA PHE A 96 12.47 0.84 -1.13
C PHE A 96 11.91 0.72 -2.55
N ARG A 97 12.76 0.60 -3.58
CA ARG A 97 12.34 0.33 -4.95
C ARG A 97 11.65 -1.03 -5.10
N VAL A 98 11.90 -1.97 -4.20
CA VAL A 98 11.23 -3.28 -4.16
C VAL A 98 9.71 -3.11 -4.11
N LYS A 99 9.21 -2.10 -3.37
CA LYS A 99 7.79 -1.85 -3.20
C LYS A 99 7.05 -1.66 -4.54
N PRO A 100 7.33 -0.63 -5.37
CA PRO A 100 6.61 -0.46 -6.63
C PRO A 100 6.85 -1.61 -7.61
N CYS A 101 8.00 -2.28 -7.60
CA CYS A 101 8.26 -3.45 -8.43
C CYS A 101 7.32 -4.62 -8.07
N VAL A 102 7.17 -4.92 -6.78
CA VAL A 102 6.27 -6.00 -6.32
C VAL A 102 4.81 -5.64 -6.51
N ILE A 103 4.40 -4.38 -6.24
CA ILE A 103 3.03 -3.94 -6.50
C ILE A 103 2.69 -4.07 -7.99
N LYS A 104 3.61 -3.67 -8.89
CA LYS A 104 3.44 -3.84 -10.33
C LYS A 104 3.27 -5.32 -10.69
N ARG A 105 4.12 -6.20 -10.17
CA ARG A 105 4.00 -7.65 -10.38
C ARG A 105 2.64 -8.17 -9.91
N ALA A 106 2.18 -7.80 -8.73
CA ALA A 106 0.88 -8.20 -8.22
C ALA A 106 -0.29 -7.71 -9.11
N LEU A 107 -0.21 -6.48 -9.65
CA LEU A 107 -1.18 -5.99 -10.63
C LEU A 107 -1.16 -6.80 -11.93
N GLN A 108 0.00 -7.22 -12.41
CA GLN A 108 0.13 -8.08 -13.60
C GLN A 108 -0.45 -9.48 -13.37
N GLU A 109 -0.23 -10.05 -12.18
CA GLU A 109 -0.69 -11.40 -11.82
C GLU A 109 -2.19 -11.46 -11.49
N HIS A 110 -2.78 -10.39 -10.93
CA HIS A 110 -4.12 -10.42 -10.35
C HIS A 110 -5.05 -9.28 -10.82
N GLY A 111 -4.51 -8.25 -11.49
CA GLY A 111 -5.25 -7.01 -11.77
C GLY A 111 -6.43 -7.16 -12.73
N GLN A 112 -6.55 -8.27 -13.47
CA GLN A 112 -7.74 -8.54 -14.30
C GLN A 112 -8.98 -8.81 -13.44
N ASP A 113 -8.79 -9.44 -12.28
CA ASP A 113 -9.88 -9.91 -11.41
C ASP A 113 -10.01 -9.10 -10.12
N ALA A 114 -8.97 -8.33 -9.73
CA ALA A 114 -8.94 -7.64 -8.46
C ALA A 114 -8.17 -6.32 -8.49
N ASN A 115 -8.59 -5.36 -7.67
CA ASN A 115 -7.78 -4.23 -7.27
C ASN A 115 -6.75 -4.67 -6.23
N ILE A 116 -5.55 -4.10 -6.24
CA ILE A 116 -4.48 -4.39 -5.28
C ILE A 116 -4.39 -3.26 -4.25
N VAL A 117 -4.36 -3.61 -2.98
CA VAL A 117 -4.14 -2.69 -1.87
C VAL A 117 -2.89 -3.10 -1.11
N PHE A 118 -1.80 -2.43 -1.41
CA PHE A 118 -0.54 -2.62 -0.69
C PHE A 118 -0.59 -1.99 0.70
N LEU A 119 0.06 -2.66 1.66
CA LEU A 119 0.22 -2.24 3.05
C LEU A 119 1.67 -2.44 3.51
N ASP A 120 2.28 -1.41 4.09
CA ASP A 120 3.53 -1.59 4.85
C ASP A 120 3.25 -2.46 6.10
N THR A 121 4.23 -3.24 6.55
CA THR A 121 4.09 -4.12 7.72
C THR A 121 3.79 -3.33 9.00
N ASP A 122 4.29 -2.10 9.11
CA ASP A 122 4.08 -1.18 10.25
C ASP A 122 2.81 -0.33 10.09
N THR A 123 1.74 -0.96 9.60
CA THR A 123 0.38 -0.39 9.56
C THR A 123 -0.57 -1.13 10.50
N TYR A 124 -1.70 -0.51 10.86
CA TYR A 124 -2.82 -1.21 11.46
C TYR A 124 -4.16 -0.50 11.18
N PHE A 125 -5.21 -1.29 11.12
CA PHE A 125 -6.57 -0.81 10.87
C PHE A 125 -7.22 -0.35 12.18
N LYS A 126 -7.81 0.83 12.16
CA LYS A 126 -8.65 1.37 13.22
C LYS A 126 -10.13 1.25 12.89
N LYS A 127 -10.45 1.14 11.59
CA LYS A 127 -11.81 1.06 11.05
C LYS A 127 -11.81 0.34 9.72
N ASN A 128 -13.00 -0.12 9.32
CA ASN A 128 -13.25 -0.62 7.98
C ASN A 128 -13.05 0.47 6.91
N ILE A 129 -12.42 0.11 5.78
CA ILE A 129 -12.13 1.03 4.67
C ILE A 129 -12.92 0.72 3.39
N SER A 130 -13.97 -0.10 3.44
CA SER A 130 -14.72 -0.53 2.25
C SER A 130 -15.21 0.64 1.40
N ARG A 131 -15.58 1.78 2.00
CA ARG A 131 -15.96 2.98 1.27
C ARG A 131 -14.86 3.58 0.39
N TYR A 132 -13.60 3.41 0.79
CA TYR A 132 -12.44 3.85 0.00
C TYR A 132 -12.09 2.80 -1.06
N LEU A 133 -12.16 1.51 -0.70
CA LEU A 133 -11.91 0.42 -1.64
C LEU A 133 -12.83 0.50 -2.85
N ALA A 134 -14.09 0.89 -2.65
CA ALA A 134 -15.07 1.10 -3.71
C ALA A 134 -14.75 2.28 -4.66
N GLN A 135 -13.82 3.16 -4.27
CA GLN A 135 -13.39 4.30 -5.12
C GLN A 135 -12.26 3.93 -6.07
N ILE A 136 -11.59 2.79 -5.85
CA ILE A 136 -10.45 2.40 -6.68
C ILE A 136 -10.95 2.04 -8.09
N ASP A 137 -10.54 2.84 -9.08
CA ASP A 137 -10.83 2.64 -10.50
C ASP A 137 -9.71 3.20 -11.38
N SER A 138 -9.91 3.37 -12.68
CA SER A 138 -8.90 3.88 -13.61
C SER A 138 -8.47 5.33 -13.38
N GLN A 139 -9.20 6.10 -12.56
CA GLN A 139 -8.95 7.51 -12.29
C GLN A 139 -8.64 7.80 -10.83
N HIS A 140 -8.85 6.82 -9.94
CA HIS A 140 -8.72 6.99 -8.50
C HIS A 140 -7.84 5.91 -7.88
N VAL A 141 -6.92 6.37 -7.05
CA VAL A 141 -6.02 5.54 -6.22
C VAL A 141 -6.17 5.91 -4.75
N LEU A 142 -5.73 5.01 -3.87
CA LEU A 142 -5.61 5.30 -2.46
C LEU A 142 -4.15 5.47 -2.08
N MET A 143 -3.86 6.44 -1.21
CA MET A 143 -2.59 6.53 -0.49
C MET A 143 -2.84 6.78 1.00
N ASN A 144 -1.83 6.54 1.85
CA ASN A 144 -2.03 6.70 3.30
C ASN A 144 -2.34 8.15 3.65
N LYS A 145 -1.43 9.10 3.33
CA LYS A 145 -1.57 10.50 3.73
C LYS A 145 -0.71 11.42 2.87
N PHE A 146 -1.22 12.61 2.54
CA PHE A 146 -0.39 13.70 2.03
C PHE A 146 0.65 14.10 3.08
N GLU A 147 1.91 14.22 2.70
CA GLU A 147 2.99 14.63 3.61
C GLU A 147 3.43 16.06 3.37
N LYS A 148 3.81 16.41 2.14
CA LYS A 148 4.28 17.76 1.83
C LYS A 148 4.41 18.05 0.33
N ARG A 149 4.48 19.33 0.00
CA ARG A 149 5.00 19.84 -1.28
C ARG A 149 6.51 20.03 -1.15
N ASN A 150 7.19 20.10 -2.31
CA ASN A 150 8.63 20.26 -2.39
C ASN A 150 9.39 19.36 -1.39
N PRO A 151 9.35 18.04 -1.57
CA PRO A 151 9.96 17.12 -0.61
C PRO A 151 11.49 17.25 -0.50
N TYR A 152 12.15 17.73 -1.55
CA TYR A 152 13.62 17.80 -1.65
C TYR A 152 14.11 19.19 -2.10
N PRO A 153 14.04 20.23 -1.23
CA PRO A 153 14.45 21.59 -1.57
C PRO A 153 15.95 21.61 -1.98
N GLY A 154 16.26 22.31 -3.08
CA GLY A 154 17.61 22.44 -3.60
C GLY A 154 18.11 21.27 -4.43
N GLU A 155 17.35 20.16 -4.50
CA GLU A 155 17.70 19.04 -5.37
C GLU A 155 17.27 19.33 -6.82
N VAL A 156 18.09 18.92 -7.77
CA VAL A 156 17.82 19.09 -9.20
C VAL A 156 17.84 17.74 -9.90
N LEU A 157 16.76 17.42 -10.60
CA LEU A 157 16.71 16.29 -11.51
C LEU A 157 16.51 16.82 -12.94
N THR A 158 17.47 16.51 -13.80
CA THR A 158 17.33 16.78 -15.23
C THR A 158 16.16 15.99 -15.81
N SER A 159 15.61 16.51 -16.91
CA SER A 159 14.48 15.88 -17.62
C SER A 159 14.76 14.41 -17.94
N VAL A 160 13.82 13.54 -17.57
CA VAL A 160 13.86 12.09 -17.78
C VAL A 160 12.71 11.68 -18.66
N GLN A 161 13.00 10.91 -19.72
CA GLN A 161 11.94 10.28 -20.53
C GLN A 161 11.40 9.05 -19.78
N LEU A 162 10.10 9.02 -19.59
CA LEU A 162 9.40 7.96 -18.87
C LEU A 162 8.92 6.86 -19.84
N PRO A 163 8.74 5.62 -19.38
CA PRO A 163 8.20 4.52 -20.18
C PRO A 163 6.86 4.81 -20.83
N SER A 164 6.01 5.65 -20.21
CA SER A 164 4.73 6.11 -20.79
C SER A 164 4.88 7.09 -21.96
N GLY A 165 6.09 7.48 -22.32
CA GLY A 165 6.36 8.54 -23.32
C GLY A 165 6.27 9.97 -22.78
N LYS A 166 5.92 10.14 -21.50
CA LYS A 166 5.91 11.44 -20.81
C LYS A 166 7.32 11.83 -20.39
N THR A 167 7.51 13.12 -20.14
CA THR A 167 8.77 13.65 -19.61
C THR A 167 8.57 14.07 -18.16
N TYR A 168 9.51 13.72 -17.30
CA TYR A 168 9.55 14.14 -15.91
C TYR A 168 10.79 14.96 -15.61
N SER A 169 10.62 16.02 -14.86
CA SER A 169 11.66 16.75 -14.15
C SER A 169 11.17 17.05 -12.73
N TYR A 170 12.06 17.01 -11.75
CA TYR A 170 11.69 17.43 -10.41
C TYR A 170 11.48 18.95 -10.40
N ASP A 171 10.32 19.38 -9.95
CA ASP A 171 9.91 20.77 -9.86
C ASP A 171 9.51 21.11 -8.42
N GLU A 172 10.27 21.99 -7.78
CA GLU A 172 10.04 22.38 -6.39
C GLU A 172 8.65 23.00 -6.16
N GLN A 173 8.08 23.66 -7.17
CA GLN A 173 6.78 24.30 -7.05
C GLN A 173 5.61 23.29 -7.05
N TYR A 174 5.73 22.22 -7.84
CA TYR A 174 4.61 21.30 -8.11
C TYR A 174 4.81 19.91 -7.53
N SER A 175 6.05 19.51 -7.27
CA SER A 175 6.33 18.17 -6.75
C SER A 175 5.72 17.93 -5.38
N ILE A 176 5.13 16.75 -5.24
CA ILE A 176 4.37 16.34 -4.06
C ILE A 176 4.88 15.01 -3.51
N MET A 177 4.64 14.78 -2.23
CA MET A 177 4.90 13.51 -1.60
C MET A 177 3.72 13.06 -0.74
N TYR A 178 3.32 11.81 -0.94
CA TYR A 178 2.36 11.11 -0.10
C TYR A 178 3.04 9.95 0.61
N ASN A 179 2.64 9.69 1.83
CA ASN A 179 3.04 8.50 2.55
C ASN A 179 2.47 7.26 1.83
N SER A 180 3.35 6.34 1.45
CA SER A 180 3.03 5.12 0.71
C SER A 180 2.85 3.88 1.58
N GLY A 181 2.63 4.05 2.89
CA GLY A 181 2.34 2.94 3.79
C GLY A 181 1.03 2.20 3.50
N LEU A 182 0.18 2.79 2.65
CA LEU A 182 -0.93 2.15 1.95
C LEU A 182 -0.99 2.71 0.54
N VAL A 183 -1.11 1.83 -0.47
CA VAL A 183 -1.32 2.21 -1.88
C VAL A 183 -2.37 1.29 -2.49
N GLY A 184 -3.54 1.85 -2.87
CA GLY A 184 -4.64 1.10 -3.49
C GLY A 184 -4.75 1.40 -4.98
N LEU A 185 -4.74 0.36 -5.83
CA LEU A 185 -4.55 0.48 -7.28
C LEU A 185 -5.50 -0.43 -8.06
N HIS A 186 -5.96 0.06 -9.22
CA HIS A 186 -6.57 -0.71 -10.28
C HIS A 186 -5.50 -1.12 -11.33
N ALA A 187 -5.76 -2.17 -12.12
CA ALA A 187 -4.81 -2.68 -13.13
C ALA A 187 -4.34 -1.62 -14.15
N SER A 188 -5.19 -0.63 -14.47
CA SER A 188 -4.82 0.47 -15.37
C SER A 188 -3.66 1.33 -14.89
N HIS A 189 -3.28 1.25 -13.62
CA HIS A 189 -2.17 2.02 -13.06
C HIS A 189 -0.79 1.36 -13.21
N THR A 190 -0.69 0.25 -13.94
CA THR A 190 0.60 -0.41 -14.20
C THR A 190 1.60 0.56 -14.86
N ALA A 191 1.16 1.36 -15.84
CA ALA A 191 2.01 2.37 -16.48
C ALA A 191 2.48 3.47 -15.50
N CYS A 192 1.65 3.84 -14.51
CA CYS A 192 2.08 4.77 -13.45
C CYS A 192 3.21 4.18 -12.61
N LEU A 193 3.17 2.87 -12.33
CA LEU A 193 4.25 2.20 -11.59
C LEU A 193 5.53 2.06 -12.41
N ASP A 194 5.42 1.86 -13.74
CA ASP A 194 6.58 1.88 -14.63
C ASP A 194 7.28 3.24 -14.58
N ASP A 195 6.50 4.31 -14.65
CA ASP A 195 7.01 5.68 -14.54
C ASP A 195 7.59 5.97 -13.15
N ALA A 196 6.92 5.52 -12.08
CA ALA A 196 7.42 5.67 -10.72
C ALA A 196 8.79 4.98 -10.52
N ILE A 197 8.95 3.77 -11.06
CA ILE A 197 10.22 3.03 -11.02
C ILE A 197 11.30 3.80 -11.80
N ALA A 198 10.99 4.32 -12.99
CA ALA A 198 11.93 5.11 -13.78
C ALA A 198 12.34 6.42 -13.07
N ILE A 199 11.41 7.09 -12.37
CA ILE A 199 11.69 8.27 -11.55
C ILE A 199 12.61 7.90 -10.39
N ILE A 200 12.36 6.78 -9.68
CA ILE A 200 13.25 6.30 -8.61
C ILE A 200 14.65 6.08 -9.15
N ASP A 201 14.78 5.37 -10.27
CA ASP A 201 16.07 5.04 -10.87
C ASP A 201 16.84 6.31 -11.25
N ALA A 202 16.15 7.31 -11.81
CA ALA A 202 16.75 8.59 -12.16
C ALA A 202 17.18 9.39 -10.92
N MET A 203 16.36 9.44 -9.86
CA MET A 203 16.70 10.14 -8.62
C MET A 203 17.89 9.47 -7.89
N VAL A 204 17.92 8.13 -7.85
CA VAL A 204 19.05 7.38 -7.26
C VAL A 204 20.32 7.63 -8.05
N ASN A 205 20.27 7.61 -9.39
CA ASN A 205 21.41 7.89 -10.26
C ASN A 205 21.89 9.36 -10.13
N ALA A 206 20.98 10.29 -9.88
CA ALA A 206 21.31 11.69 -9.58
C ALA A 206 21.78 11.91 -8.13
N SER A 207 21.96 10.82 -7.36
CA SER A 207 22.47 10.83 -5.98
C SER A 207 21.61 11.57 -4.96
N PHE A 208 20.28 11.61 -5.16
CA PHE A 208 19.33 12.05 -4.12
C PHE A 208 19.51 11.23 -2.84
N LYS A 209 19.78 11.89 -1.72
CA LYS A 209 20.11 11.22 -0.44
C LYS A 209 18.91 11.07 0.49
N ALA A 210 17.73 10.77 -0.05
CA ALA A 210 16.51 10.65 0.74
C ALA A 210 16.00 9.20 0.76
N HIS A 211 15.68 8.68 1.92
CA HIS A 211 15.04 7.37 2.04
C HIS A 211 13.58 7.35 1.51
N THR A 212 12.97 8.52 1.32
CA THR A 212 11.57 8.70 0.88
C THR A 212 11.42 8.89 -0.64
N ILE A 213 12.46 8.64 -1.45
CA ILE A 213 12.41 8.76 -2.92
C ILE A 213 11.21 7.99 -3.50
N GLU A 214 10.99 6.77 -3.03
CA GLU A 214 9.86 5.93 -3.48
C GLU A 214 8.52 6.60 -3.26
N GLN A 215 8.26 7.18 -2.09
CA GLN A 215 7.01 7.88 -1.77
C GLN A 215 6.76 9.08 -2.69
N CYS A 216 7.80 9.85 -2.97
CA CYS A 216 7.74 10.96 -3.91
C CYS A 216 7.48 10.45 -5.34
N ALA A 217 8.26 9.49 -5.82
CA ALA A 217 8.16 8.99 -7.19
C ALA A 217 6.78 8.39 -7.51
N VAL A 218 6.20 7.62 -6.57
CA VAL A 218 4.85 7.07 -6.73
C VAL A 218 3.79 8.18 -6.79
N ALA A 219 3.88 9.18 -5.90
CA ALA A 219 2.95 10.32 -5.90
C ALA A 219 3.10 11.18 -7.18
N GLU A 220 4.33 11.42 -7.64
CA GLU A 220 4.62 12.16 -8.85
C GLU A 220 4.13 11.44 -10.11
N ALA A 221 4.27 10.11 -10.18
CA ALA A 221 3.73 9.33 -11.28
C ALA A 221 2.19 9.50 -11.35
N PHE A 222 1.48 9.43 -10.22
CA PHE A 222 0.03 9.69 -10.21
C PHE A 222 -0.31 11.13 -10.62
N ARG A 223 0.46 12.11 -10.18
CA ARG A 223 0.29 13.51 -10.59
C ARG A 223 0.45 13.68 -12.11
N ILE A 224 1.50 13.11 -12.70
CA ILE A 224 1.77 13.17 -14.15
C ILE A 224 0.66 12.50 -14.96
N HIS A 225 0.10 11.41 -14.45
CA HIS A 225 -1.02 10.69 -15.07
C HIS A 225 -2.39 11.30 -14.73
N GLN A 226 -2.44 12.38 -13.95
CA GLN A 226 -3.67 13.06 -13.52
C GLN A 226 -4.64 12.14 -12.78
N VAL A 227 -4.10 11.18 -12.03
CA VAL A 227 -4.87 10.26 -11.21
C VAL A 227 -5.21 10.92 -9.87
N HIS A 228 -6.45 10.82 -9.45
CA HIS A 228 -6.92 11.35 -8.18
C HIS A 228 -6.47 10.46 -7.01
N ILE A 229 -5.94 11.08 -5.94
CA ILE A 229 -5.49 10.38 -4.73
C ILE A 229 -6.47 10.62 -3.59
N SER A 230 -7.03 9.55 -3.02
CA SER A 230 -7.82 9.58 -1.79
C SER A 230 -6.99 9.13 -0.59
N GLU A 231 -7.08 9.85 0.53
CA GLU A 231 -6.31 9.58 1.75
C GLU A 231 -7.08 8.70 2.74
N VAL A 232 -6.40 7.72 3.36
CA VAL A 232 -7.02 6.75 4.30
C VAL A 232 -6.41 6.76 5.71
N TYR A 233 -5.56 7.73 6.05
CA TYR A 233 -4.80 7.78 7.32
C TYR A 233 -5.66 7.84 8.59
N ARG A 234 -6.93 8.23 8.47
CA ARG A 234 -7.86 8.28 9.61
C ARG A 234 -8.32 6.88 10.02
N GLU A 235 -8.40 5.97 9.06
CA GLU A 235 -8.87 4.60 9.20
C GLU A 235 -7.71 3.61 9.35
N VAL A 236 -6.59 3.85 8.63
CA VAL A 236 -5.38 3.01 8.67
C VAL A 236 -4.21 3.84 9.18
N LYS A 237 -3.69 3.47 10.34
CA LYS A 237 -2.51 4.12 10.93
C LYS A 237 -1.24 3.47 10.38
N HIS A 238 -0.35 4.27 9.84
CA HIS A 238 1.04 3.91 9.59
C HIS A 238 1.91 4.54 10.69
N TYR A 239 2.62 3.72 11.47
CA TYR A 239 3.39 4.17 12.65
C TYR A 239 4.89 4.25 12.40
N TRP A 240 5.28 4.68 11.19
CA TRP A 240 6.67 4.85 10.76
C TRP A 240 7.53 5.82 11.61
N PRO A 241 7.00 6.90 12.27
CA PRO A 241 7.82 7.77 13.07
C PRO A 241 8.54 7.00 14.18
N SER A 242 9.82 7.29 14.38
CA SER A 242 10.71 6.53 15.26
C SER A 242 10.17 6.33 16.68
N THR A 243 9.44 7.31 17.20
CA THR A 243 8.81 7.23 18.54
C THR A 243 7.63 6.25 18.54
N ASP A 244 6.73 6.34 17.57
CA ASP A 244 5.60 5.45 17.42
C ASP A 244 6.09 4.02 17.16
N LYS A 245 7.10 3.86 16.29
CA LYS A 245 7.67 2.57 15.93
C LYS A 245 8.34 1.87 17.13
N LYS A 246 9.11 2.60 17.93
CA LYS A 246 9.70 2.06 19.17
C LYS A 246 8.64 1.63 20.17
N TYR A 247 7.59 2.43 20.35
CA TYR A 247 6.47 2.08 21.21
C TYR A 247 5.78 0.81 20.73
N MET A 248 5.38 0.77 19.45
CA MET A 248 4.67 -0.36 18.88
C MET A 248 5.49 -1.66 18.97
N ARG A 249 6.78 -1.64 18.66
CA ARG A 249 7.65 -2.82 18.73
C ARG A 249 7.73 -3.41 20.14
N ARG A 250 7.78 -2.58 21.18
CA ARG A 250 7.72 -3.07 22.58
C ARG A 250 6.37 -3.69 22.91
N GLN A 251 5.27 -3.07 22.46
CA GLN A 251 3.94 -3.62 22.68
C GLN A 251 3.74 -4.93 21.92
N LEU A 252 4.30 -5.05 20.70
CA LEU A 252 4.26 -6.29 19.91
C LEU A 252 5.04 -7.41 20.58
N ALA A 253 6.22 -7.13 21.14
CA ALA A 253 6.98 -8.13 21.91
C ALA A 253 6.18 -8.64 23.12
N SER A 254 5.59 -7.74 23.91
CA SER A 254 4.72 -8.13 25.02
C SER A 254 3.46 -8.89 24.58
N LEU A 255 2.89 -8.52 23.44
CA LEU A 255 1.72 -9.20 22.88
C LEU A 255 2.06 -10.62 22.43
N ALA A 256 3.25 -10.85 21.86
CA ALA A 256 3.72 -12.18 21.48
C ALA A 256 3.87 -13.11 22.69
N GLU A 257 4.24 -12.58 23.87
CA GLU A 257 4.30 -13.33 25.12
C GLU A 257 2.92 -13.73 25.64
N SER A 258 1.86 -12.99 25.28
CA SER A 258 0.46 -13.26 25.68
C SER A 258 -0.18 -14.43 24.92
N GLY A 259 0.50 -14.96 23.90
CA GLY A 259 0.08 -16.09 23.10
C GLY A 259 -0.51 -15.73 21.74
N VAL A 260 -0.73 -16.76 20.93
CA VAL A 260 -1.30 -16.67 19.59
C VAL A 260 -2.57 -17.51 19.47
N GLN A 261 -3.45 -17.10 18.57
CA GLN A 261 -4.65 -17.86 18.18
C GLN A 261 -4.24 -19.10 17.35
N PRO A 262 -5.15 -20.10 17.17
CA PRO A 262 -4.85 -21.28 16.33
C PRO A 262 -4.44 -20.96 14.89
N ASN A 263 -4.85 -19.80 14.36
CA ASN A 263 -4.48 -19.31 13.03
C ASN A 263 -3.16 -18.49 13.01
N GLY A 264 -2.37 -18.53 14.09
CA GLY A 264 -1.10 -17.82 14.21
C GLY A 264 -1.18 -16.32 14.49
N LEU A 265 -2.39 -15.74 14.61
CA LEU A 265 -2.57 -14.31 14.88
C LEU A 265 -2.46 -13.99 16.38
N PRO A 266 -2.00 -12.78 16.77
CA PRO A 266 -1.87 -12.41 18.18
C PRO A 266 -3.24 -12.31 18.88
N VAL A 267 -3.26 -12.71 20.14
CA VAL A 267 -4.41 -12.49 21.04
C VAL A 267 -4.37 -11.06 21.57
N GLY A 268 -5.44 -10.30 21.36
CA GLY A 268 -5.54 -8.93 21.85
C GLY A 268 -5.13 -7.85 20.85
N ARG A 269 -5.27 -6.60 21.28
CA ARG A 269 -5.01 -5.40 20.45
C ARG A 269 -4.28 -4.33 21.24
N ILE A 270 -3.32 -3.69 20.58
CA ILE A 270 -2.52 -2.62 21.18
C ILE A 270 -3.31 -1.32 21.22
N LYS A 271 -3.42 -0.72 22.41
CA LYS A 271 -4.02 0.61 22.57
C LYS A 271 -2.99 1.69 22.24
N HIS A 272 -2.79 1.94 20.95
CA HIS A 272 -1.87 2.97 20.48
C HIS A 272 -2.51 4.37 20.52
N SER A 273 -1.77 5.33 21.08
CA SER A 273 -2.05 6.75 20.92
C SER A 273 -0.74 7.54 20.91
N TRP A 274 -0.73 8.69 20.21
CA TRP A 274 0.41 9.58 20.18
C TRP A 274 0.87 10.00 21.60
N LEU A 275 -0.06 10.22 22.51
CA LEU A 275 0.26 10.57 23.90
C LEU A 275 0.97 9.40 24.63
N ARG A 276 0.47 8.17 24.49
CA ARG A 276 1.11 6.99 25.08
C ARG A 276 2.50 6.76 24.51
N ALA A 277 2.69 6.90 23.22
CA ALA A 277 3.99 6.75 22.59
C ALA A 277 5.01 7.80 23.05
N ARG A 278 4.58 9.00 23.44
CA ARG A 278 5.45 10.04 24.01
C ARG A 278 5.69 9.88 25.52
N LEU A 279 4.67 9.58 26.30
CA LEU A 279 4.78 9.37 27.73
C LEU A 279 5.69 8.19 28.08
N HIS A 280 5.74 7.19 27.19
CA HIS A 280 6.62 6.04 27.34
C HIS A 280 8.13 6.37 27.40
N LYS A 281 8.54 7.58 27.02
CA LYS A 281 9.93 8.07 27.15
C LYS A 281 10.24 8.65 28.52
N LEU A 282 9.24 8.88 29.37
CA LEU A 282 9.44 9.47 30.68
C LEU A 282 9.78 8.36 31.70
N PRO A 283 10.80 8.56 32.55
CA PRO A 283 11.09 7.62 33.64
C PRO A 283 9.85 7.45 34.53
N GLY A 284 9.42 6.21 34.77
CA GLY A 284 8.28 5.89 35.65
C GLY A 284 6.92 5.68 34.95
N PHE A 285 6.81 5.81 33.62
CA PHE A 285 5.56 5.54 32.86
C PHE A 285 5.57 4.24 32.05
N GLY A 286 6.44 3.30 32.37
CA GLY A 286 6.63 2.05 31.65
C GLY A 286 6.17 0.82 32.42
N THR A 287 4.87 0.67 32.70
CA THR A 287 4.22 -0.60 33.06
C THR A 287 2.87 -0.72 32.35
#